data_e3900db25e7bca5f73e4deb43e6d4b50
#
_entry.id   e3900db25e7bca5f73e4deb43e6d4b50
#
_cell.length_a   1.000
_cell.length_b   1.000
_cell.length_c   1.000
_cell.angle_alpha   90.00
_cell.angle_beta   90.00
_cell.angle_gamma   90.00
#
_symmetry.space_group_name_H-M   'P 1'
#
loop_
_entity.id
_entity.type
_entity.pdbx_description
1 polymer ?
#
loop_
_entity_poly.entity_id
_entity_poly.type
_entity_poly.pdbx_seq_one_letter_code
_entity_poly.pdbx_strand_id
1 'polypeptide(L)'
;MLSVRHLRKSYGDHEVLKDVSFDVHRGQVLVLLGPSGSGKSTLIRCLNGLETIQGGEIRFKGKVVPNNNERAWRALRTEIGMVFQSYDLFPNLTVAKNIELGPTKVQKRAKAEVDEQMDRLLKDVQLTEYKNAYPRELSGGQKQRIAIVRALAMNPELMLFDEVTASLDPEMVREVLELMLRLAKRHMTMIVVTHEMEFARRVADTVMFLENGVILERQSGDDFFTHPATDRARSFLESMSPVGDE
;
A
#
# COMPACT_ATOMS: atom_id res chain seq x y z
N MET A 1 -15.52 4.56 0.53
CA MET A 1 -14.49 4.51 -0.54
C MET A 1 -14.30 3.11 -1.06
N LEU A 2 -13.73 2.22 -0.28
CA LEU A 2 -13.60 0.77 -0.52
C LEU A 2 -14.45 0.01 0.51
N SER A 3 -15.15 -1.03 0.07
CA SER A 3 -15.92 -1.93 0.93
C SER A 3 -15.63 -3.38 0.53
N VAL A 4 -15.30 -4.19 1.51
CA VAL A 4 -15.01 -5.62 1.35
C VAL A 4 -16.00 -6.40 2.20
N ARG A 5 -16.61 -7.43 1.63
CA ARG A 5 -17.62 -8.25 2.31
C ARG A 5 -17.34 -9.73 2.08
N HIS A 6 -17.20 -10.46 3.17
CA HIS A 6 -17.06 -11.93 3.19
C HIS A 6 -15.97 -12.45 2.26
N LEU A 7 -14.85 -11.71 2.10
CA LEU A 7 -13.78 -12.05 1.19
C LEU A 7 -13.11 -13.35 1.63
N ARG A 8 -13.02 -14.30 0.69
CA ARG A 8 -12.31 -15.57 0.87
C ARG A 8 -11.29 -15.77 -0.23
N LYS A 9 -10.11 -16.25 0.16
CA LYS A 9 -9.02 -16.56 -0.77
C LYS A 9 -8.36 -17.87 -0.40
N SER A 10 -8.24 -18.75 -1.40
CA SER A 10 -7.52 -20.03 -1.27
C SER A 10 -6.49 -20.19 -2.39
N TYR A 11 -5.44 -20.95 -2.10
CA TYR A 11 -4.47 -21.50 -3.05
C TYR A 11 -4.56 -23.02 -2.96
N GLY A 12 -5.19 -23.66 -3.95
CA GLY A 12 -5.58 -25.07 -3.87
C GLY A 12 -6.48 -25.29 -2.66
N ASP A 13 -6.14 -26.24 -1.82
CA ASP A 13 -6.91 -26.58 -0.61
C ASP A 13 -6.56 -25.70 0.62
N HIS A 14 -5.57 -24.81 0.49
CA HIS A 14 -5.16 -23.94 1.59
C HIS A 14 -5.93 -22.62 1.57
N GLU A 15 -6.84 -22.43 2.54
CA GLU A 15 -7.59 -21.19 2.71
C GLU A 15 -6.74 -20.16 3.46
N VAL A 16 -6.33 -19.08 2.78
CA VAL A 16 -5.47 -18.02 3.30
C VAL A 16 -6.27 -16.87 3.92
N LEU A 17 -7.41 -16.52 3.31
CA LEU A 17 -8.31 -15.50 3.85
C LEU A 17 -9.69 -16.10 4.06
N LYS A 18 -10.23 -15.94 5.28
CA LYS A 18 -11.44 -16.59 5.77
C LYS A 18 -12.44 -15.54 6.22
N ASP A 19 -13.41 -15.20 5.35
CA ASP A 19 -14.52 -14.28 5.70
C ASP A 19 -14.07 -12.87 6.15
N VAL A 20 -13.19 -12.22 5.38
CA VAL A 20 -12.67 -10.90 5.69
C VAL A 20 -13.65 -9.81 5.24
N SER A 21 -14.10 -8.95 6.18
CA SER A 21 -15.04 -7.85 5.90
C SER A 21 -14.58 -6.56 6.57
N PHE A 22 -14.52 -5.46 5.79
CA PHE A 22 -14.17 -4.13 6.30
C PHE A 22 -14.52 -3.02 5.32
N ASP A 23 -14.47 -1.78 5.81
CA ASP A 23 -14.65 -0.56 5.02
C ASP A 23 -13.45 0.37 5.19
N VAL A 24 -13.12 1.11 4.12
CA VAL A 24 -12.16 2.21 4.15
C VAL A 24 -12.85 3.47 3.62
N HIS A 25 -12.79 4.54 4.40
CA HIS A 25 -13.35 5.83 4.04
C HIS A 25 -12.36 6.69 3.26
N ARG A 26 -12.85 7.70 2.55
CA ARG A 26 -11.98 8.64 1.84
C ARG A 26 -11.12 9.42 2.84
N GLY A 27 -9.83 9.56 2.54
CA GLY A 27 -8.86 10.24 3.41
C GLY A 27 -8.39 9.42 4.60
N GLN A 28 -8.90 8.19 4.78
CA GLN A 28 -8.54 7.30 5.89
C GLN A 28 -7.26 6.52 5.60
N VAL A 29 -6.42 6.38 6.60
CA VAL A 29 -5.28 5.47 6.63
C VAL A 29 -5.66 4.22 7.43
N LEU A 30 -5.82 3.09 6.76
CA LEU A 30 -5.98 1.78 7.37
C LEU A 30 -4.62 1.08 7.41
N VAL A 31 -4.16 0.74 8.60
CA VAL A 31 -2.94 -0.07 8.78
C VAL A 31 -3.33 -1.51 9.04
N LEU A 32 -2.72 -2.44 8.30
CA LEU A 32 -2.92 -3.88 8.40
C LEU A 32 -1.72 -4.50 9.08
N LEU A 33 -1.89 -4.96 10.31
CA LEU A 33 -0.88 -5.61 11.15
C LEU A 33 -1.17 -7.10 11.30
N GLY A 34 -0.16 -7.85 11.73
CA GLY A 34 -0.26 -9.28 12.03
C GLY A 34 1.04 -10.02 11.72
N PRO A 35 1.17 -11.26 12.19
CA PRO A 35 2.38 -12.06 11.99
C PRO A 35 2.63 -12.37 10.51
N SER A 36 3.87 -12.79 10.20
CA SER A 36 4.21 -13.26 8.87
C SER A 36 3.32 -14.44 8.47
N GLY A 37 2.89 -14.49 7.21
CA GLY A 37 1.99 -15.55 6.72
C GLY A 37 0.53 -15.41 7.10
N SER A 38 0.10 -14.35 7.80
CA SER A 38 -1.32 -14.16 8.19
C SER A 38 -2.27 -13.81 7.03
N GLY A 39 -1.75 -13.52 5.83
CA GLY A 39 -2.55 -13.20 4.64
C GLY A 39 -2.58 -11.72 4.24
N LYS A 40 -1.80 -10.82 4.89
CA LYS A 40 -1.78 -9.37 4.63
C LYS A 40 -1.51 -9.02 3.17
N SER A 41 -0.40 -9.49 2.62
CA SER A 41 -0.03 -9.25 1.22
C SER A 41 -1.03 -9.88 0.25
N THR A 42 -1.58 -11.06 0.59
CA THR A 42 -2.65 -11.69 -0.20
C THR A 42 -3.90 -10.81 -0.22
N LEU A 43 -4.30 -10.25 0.92
CA LEU A 43 -5.46 -9.36 1.01
C LEU A 43 -5.25 -8.13 0.12
N ILE A 44 -4.12 -7.42 0.27
CA ILE A 44 -3.80 -6.25 -0.57
C ILE A 44 -3.82 -6.57 -2.06
N ARG A 45 -3.28 -7.72 -2.47
CA ARG A 45 -3.28 -8.16 -3.88
C ARG A 45 -4.69 -8.49 -4.38
N CYS A 46 -5.58 -9.03 -3.53
CA CYS A 46 -6.99 -9.19 -3.88
C CYS A 46 -7.67 -7.83 -4.12
N LEU A 47 -7.36 -6.80 -3.31
CA LEU A 47 -7.95 -5.46 -3.46
C LEU A 47 -7.56 -4.76 -4.77
N ASN A 48 -6.46 -5.14 -5.38
CA ASN A 48 -6.00 -4.62 -6.68
C ASN A 48 -6.25 -5.60 -7.85
N GLY A 49 -6.94 -6.72 -7.59
CA GLY A 49 -7.25 -7.73 -8.59
C GLY A 49 -6.02 -8.44 -9.17
N LEU A 50 -4.91 -8.45 -8.44
CA LEU A 50 -3.73 -9.28 -8.77
C LEU A 50 -3.93 -10.73 -8.34
N GLU A 51 -4.81 -10.93 -7.35
CA GLU A 51 -5.27 -12.24 -6.90
C GLU A 51 -6.78 -12.32 -7.03
N THR A 52 -7.27 -13.43 -7.56
CA THR A 52 -8.71 -13.71 -7.65
C THR A 52 -9.23 -14.19 -6.30
N ILE A 53 -10.42 -13.75 -5.91
CA ILE A 53 -11.11 -14.23 -4.70
C ILE A 53 -12.01 -15.42 -5.03
N GLN A 54 -12.21 -16.33 -4.08
CA GLN A 54 -13.11 -17.48 -4.22
C GLN A 54 -14.49 -17.23 -3.62
N GLY A 55 -14.64 -16.18 -2.79
CA GLY A 55 -15.92 -15.79 -2.20
C GLY A 55 -15.93 -14.34 -1.77
N GLY A 56 -17.13 -13.83 -1.53
CA GLY A 56 -17.33 -12.44 -1.12
C GLY A 56 -17.37 -11.45 -2.28
N GLU A 57 -17.31 -10.16 -1.94
CA GLU A 57 -17.29 -9.09 -2.93
C GLU A 57 -16.41 -7.90 -2.49
N ILE A 58 -15.89 -7.21 -3.48
CA ILE A 58 -15.17 -5.94 -3.34
C ILE A 58 -15.99 -4.86 -4.03
N ARG A 59 -16.25 -3.75 -3.32
CA ARG A 59 -16.89 -2.55 -3.88
C ARG A 59 -15.95 -1.38 -3.81
N PHE A 60 -15.79 -0.68 -4.91
CA PHE A 60 -15.06 0.58 -4.97
C PHE A 60 -15.99 1.69 -5.40
N LYS A 61 -16.07 2.78 -4.60
CA LYS A 61 -17.03 3.90 -4.82
C LYS A 61 -18.49 3.42 -4.96
N GLY A 62 -18.87 2.43 -4.16
CA GLY A 62 -20.22 1.84 -4.15
C GLY A 62 -20.51 0.85 -5.29
N LYS A 63 -19.61 0.68 -6.27
CA LYS A 63 -19.78 -0.25 -7.38
C LYS A 63 -19.08 -1.57 -7.10
N VAL A 64 -19.76 -2.68 -7.31
CA VAL A 64 -19.15 -4.02 -7.22
C VAL A 64 -18.12 -4.17 -8.33
N VAL A 65 -16.93 -4.65 -7.96
CA VAL A 65 -15.86 -5.00 -8.90
C VAL A 65 -16.01 -6.48 -9.27
N PRO A 66 -16.34 -6.80 -10.53
CA PRO A 66 -16.52 -8.20 -10.94
C PRO A 66 -15.19 -8.97 -10.85
N ASN A 67 -15.17 -10.05 -10.07
CA ASN A 67 -13.96 -10.82 -9.75
C ASN A 67 -13.21 -11.33 -11.01
N ASN A 68 -13.95 -11.82 -12.02
CA ASN A 68 -13.38 -12.42 -13.23
C ASN A 68 -13.41 -11.48 -14.45
N ASN A 69 -13.37 -10.17 -14.24
CA ASN A 69 -13.41 -9.19 -15.32
C ASN A 69 -12.13 -8.35 -15.36
N GLU A 70 -11.15 -8.81 -16.12
CA GLU A 70 -9.87 -8.12 -16.26
C GLU A 70 -10.00 -6.68 -16.80
N ARG A 71 -11.01 -6.41 -17.64
CA ARG A 71 -11.28 -5.05 -18.13
C ARG A 71 -11.71 -4.12 -17.00
N ALA A 72 -12.55 -4.61 -16.07
CA ALA A 72 -12.97 -3.86 -14.89
C ALA A 72 -11.78 -3.59 -13.95
N TRP A 73 -10.93 -4.61 -13.73
CA TRP A 73 -9.73 -4.46 -12.92
C TRP A 73 -8.71 -3.50 -13.54
N ARG A 74 -8.51 -3.52 -14.86
CA ARG A 74 -7.64 -2.54 -15.54
C ARG A 74 -8.13 -1.11 -15.36
N ALA A 75 -9.43 -0.87 -15.45
CA ALA A 75 -10.00 0.44 -15.17
C ALA A 75 -9.77 0.84 -13.71
N LEU A 76 -10.00 -0.08 -12.77
CA LEU A 76 -9.83 0.17 -11.34
C LEU A 76 -8.36 0.47 -10.96
N ARG A 77 -7.39 -0.22 -11.56
CA ARG A 77 -5.95 0.03 -11.36
C ARG A 77 -5.48 1.41 -11.84
N THR A 78 -6.32 2.18 -12.55
CA THR A 78 -6.04 3.60 -12.81
C THR A 78 -6.42 4.51 -11.64
N GLU A 79 -7.24 4.02 -10.72
CA GLU A 79 -7.74 4.74 -9.55
C GLU A 79 -7.15 4.20 -8.23
N ILE A 80 -6.59 3.00 -8.26
CA ILE A 80 -5.91 2.37 -7.11
C ILE A 80 -4.44 2.19 -7.46
N GLY A 81 -3.58 2.97 -6.81
CA GLY A 81 -2.13 2.79 -6.88
C GLY A 81 -1.66 1.66 -5.97
N MET A 82 -0.64 0.93 -6.36
CA MET A 82 -0.01 -0.09 -5.52
C MET A 82 1.51 0.03 -5.58
N VAL A 83 2.13 -0.09 -4.43
CA VAL A 83 3.60 -0.09 -4.28
C VAL A 83 3.98 -1.37 -3.55
N PHE A 84 4.92 -2.11 -4.14
CA PHE A 84 5.41 -3.40 -3.65
C PHE A 84 6.73 -3.25 -2.90
N GLN A 85 7.08 -4.26 -2.15
CA GLN A 85 8.39 -4.39 -1.50
C GLN A 85 9.56 -4.38 -2.51
N SER A 86 9.36 -4.93 -3.71
CA SER A 86 10.37 -5.13 -4.75
C SER A 86 10.56 -3.97 -5.73
N TYR A 87 10.09 -2.76 -5.42
CA TYR A 87 10.14 -1.55 -6.26
C TYR A 87 9.46 -1.68 -7.64
N ASP A 88 9.67 -2.76 -8.37
CA ASP A 88 9.13 -3.14 -9.69
C ASP A 88 9.26 -2.05 -10.76
N LEU A 89 10.37 -1.30 -10.73
CA LEU A 89 10.71 -0.35 -11.78
C LEU A 89 11.15 -1.09 -13.05
N PHE A 90 10.74 -0.58 -14.21
CA PHE A 90 11.21 -1.09 -15.50
C PHE A 90 12.72 -0.80 -15.65
N PRO A 91 13.59 -1.81 -15.62
CA PRO A 91 15.05 -1.61 -15.52
C PRO A 91 15.65 -0.94 -16.77
N ASN A 92 15.00 -1.09 -17.92
CA ASN A 92 15.44 -0.55 -19.22
C ASN A 92 14.84 0.83 -19.54
N LEU A 93 14.10 1.42 -18.61
CA LEU A 93 13.51 2.75 -18.73
C LEU A 93 14.15 3.69 -17.71
N THR A 94 14.36 4.95 -18.11
CA THR A 94 14.77 5.99 -17.16
C THR A 94 13.68 6.26 -16.11
N VAL A 95 14.01 6.97 -15.05
CA VAL A 95 13.06 7.44 -14.03
C VAL A 95 11.87 8.16 -14.69
N ALA A 96 12.14 9.14 -15.56
CA ALA A 96 11.10 9.85 -16.28
C ALA A 96 10.19 8.91 -17.06
N LYS A 97 10.77 7.95 -17.81
CA LYS A 97 10.02 6.98 -18.59
C LYS A 97 9.18 6.03 -17.72
N ASN A 98 9.69 5.61 -16.56
CA ASN A 98 8.95 4.83 -15.59
C ASN A 98 7.71 5.58 -15.09
N ILE A 99 7.83 6.87 -14.80
CA ILE A 99 6.75 7.71 -14.26
C ILE A 99 5.73 8.05 -15.35
N GLU A 100 6.16 8.45 -16.55
CA GLU A 100 5.25 8.92 -17.61
C GLU A 100 4.44 7.78 -18.28
N LEU A 101 4.92 6.53 -18.19
CA LEU A 101 4.36 5.40 -18.96
C LEU A 101 2.86 5.20 -18.70
N GLY A 102 2.46 5.09 -17.44
CA GLY A 102 1.06 4.91 -17.06
C GLY A 102 0.17 6.08 -17.50
N PRO A 103 0.45 7.31 -17.07
CA PRO A 103 -0.35 8.49 -17.42
C PRO A 103 -0.50 8.69 -18.94
N THR A 104 0.58 8.51 -19.71
CA THR A 104 0.53 8.74 -21.16
C THR A 104 -0.08 7.58 -21.93
N LYS A 105 0.29 6.32 -21.61
CA LYS A 105 -0.16 5.16 -22.39
C LYS A 105 -1.52 4.65 -21.97
N VAL A 106 -1.84 4.66 -20.67
CA VAL A 106 -3.10 4.13 -20.14
C VAL A 106 -4.16 5.22 -20.05
N GLN A 107 -3.84 6.35 -19.40
CA GLN A 107 -4.79 7.46 -19.21
C GLN A 107 -4.88 8.41 -20.41
N LYS A 108 -3.96 8.29 -21.39
CA LYS A 108 -3.91 9.14 -22.60
C LYS A 108 -3.77 10.64 -22.29
N ARG A 109 -3.15 11.00 -21.17
CA ARG A 109 -2.91 12.38 -20.76
C ARG A 109 -1.84 13.03 -21.64
N ALA A 110 -1.97 14.34 -21.82
CA ALA A 110 -1.00 15.12 -22.60
C ALA A 110 0.39 15.07 -21.94
N LYS A 111 1.43 14.90 -22.77
CA LYS A 111 2.80 14.76 -22.26
C LYS A 111 3.23 15.97 -21.43
N ALA A 112 2.91 17.18 -21.85
CA ALA A 112 3.27 18.41 -21.13
C ALA A 112 2.66 18.44 -19.71
N GLU A 113 1.42 18.02 -19.54
CA GLU A 113 0.74 17.92 -18.24
C GLU A 113 1.44 16.87 -17.33
N VAL A 114 1.79 15.72 -17.93
CA VAL A 114 2.47 14.64 -17.20
C VAL A 114 3.89 15.06 -16.79
N ASP A 115 4.62 15.75 -17.68
CA ASP A 115 5.97 16.25 -17.39
C ASP A 115 5.95 17.27 -16.24
N GLU A 116 4.99 18.21 -16.25
CA GLU A 116 4.82 19.18 -15.16
C GLU A 116 4.48 18.50 -13.82
N GLN A 117 3.59 17.50 -13.82
CA GLN A 117 3.27 16.74 -12.62
C GLN A 117 4.48 15.94 -12.13
N MET A 118 5.19 15.28 -13.04
CA MET A 118 6.41 14.52 -12.72
C MET A 118 7.45 15.39 -12.05
N ASP A 119 7.70 16.59 -12.58
CA ASP A 119 8.69 17.52 -12.01
C ASP A 119 8.32 17.95 -10.59
N ARG A 120 7.02 18.20 -10.32
CA ARG A 120 6.53 18.46 -8.96
C ARG A 120 6.74 17.26 -8.03
N LEU A 121 6.38 16.05 -8.48
CA LEU A 121 6.52 14.84 -7.68
C LEU A 121 7.99 14.51 -7.40
N LEU A 122 8.87 14.64 -8.38
CA LEU A 122 10.32 14.42 -8.20
C LEU A 122 10.92 15.43 -7.23
N LYS A 123 10.47 16.69 -7.27
CA LYS A 123 10.87 17.73 -6.30
C LYS A 123 10.39 17.38 -4.89
N ASP A 124 9.15 16.90 -4.72
CA ASP A 124 8.58 16.50 -3.43
C ASP A 124 9.38 15.36 -2.75
N VAL A 125 10.04 14.51 -3.54
CA VAL A 125 10.87 13.41 -3.06
C VAL A 125 12.38 13.69 -3.17
N GLN A 126 12.79 14.91 -3.56
CA GLN A 126 14.20 15.35 -3.70
C GLN A 126 15.02 14.48 -4.66
N LEU A 127 14.42 14.07 -5.78
CA LEU A 127 15.04 13.22 -6.79
C LEU A 127 14.98 13.82 -8.20
N THR A 128 14.90 15.16 -8.32
CA THR A 128 14.82 15.86 -9.61
C THR A 128 16.04 15.59 -10.49
N GLU A 129 17.22 15.50 -9.91
CA GLU A 129 18.49 15.25 -10.60
C GLU A 129 18.56 13.85 -11.23
N TYR A 130 17.80 12.89 -10.67
CA TYR A 130 17.74 11.51 -11.16
C TYR A 130 16.72 11.29 -12.29
N LYS A 131 16.07 12.32 -12.81
CA LYS A 131 15.02 12.24 -13.85
C LYS A 131 15.43 11.39 -15.05
N ASN A 132 16.71 11.49 -15.46
CA ASN A 132 17.25 10.77 -16.61
C ASN A 132 18.06 9.52 -16.25
N ALA A 133 18.21 9.20 -14.95
CA ALA A 133 18.91 8.01 -14.47
C ALA A 133 18.09 6.74 -14.71
N TYR A 134 18.79 5.61 -14.82
CA TYR A 134 18.18 4.28 -14.87
C TYR A 134 18.06 3.70 -13.45
N PRO A 135 17.14 2.74 -13.20
CA PRO A 135 17.00 2.13 -11.88
C PRO A 135 18.30 1.55 -11.29
N ARG A 136 19.20 1.01 -12.11
CA ARG A 136 20.50 0.50 -11.67
C ARG A 136 21.42 1.55 -11.03
N GLU A 137 21.19 2.83 -11.31
CA GLU A 137 21.99 3.96 -10.83
C GLU A 137 21.43 4.54 -9.52
N LEU A 138 20.33 3.97 -9.01
CA LEU A 138 19.62 4.43 -7.82
C LEU A 138 19.89 3.51 -6.62
N SER A 139 19.92 4.09 -5.41
CA SER A 139 19.87 3.32 -4.16
C SER A 139 18.50 2.64 -3.96
N GLY A 140 18.39 1.71 -3.02
CA GLY A 140 17.14 1.05 -2.67
C GLY A 140 16.05 2.04 -2.28
N GLY A 141 16.34 2.99 -1.40
CA GLY A 141 15.41 4.02 -0.97
C GLY A 141 15.00 4.98 -2.09
N GLN A 142 15.93 5.34 -2.99
CA GLN A 142 15.61 6.13 -4.17
C GLN A 142 14.67 5.37 -5.11
N LYS A 143 14.93 4.07 -5.38
CA LYS A 143 14.03 3.22 -6.17
C LYS A 143 12.63 3.17 -5.57
N GLN A 144 12.53 3.01 -4.26
CA GLN A 144 11.25 2.94 -3.56
C GLN A 144 10.48 4.26 -3.67
N ARG A 145 11.16 5.40 -3.45
CA ARG A 145 10.53 6.71 -3.63
C ARG A 145 10.06 6.94 -5.07
N ILE A 146 10.84 6.51 -6.07
CA ILE A 146 10.41 6.57 -7.47
C ILE A 146 9.22 5.63 -7.74
N ALA A 147 9.16 4.44 -7.15
CA ALA A 147 8.00 3.55 -7.26
C ALA A 147 6.73 4.20 -6.70
N ILE A 148 6.83 4.89 -5.56
CA ILE A 148 5.73 5.69 -5.00
C ILE A 148 5.34 6.83 -5.95
N VAL A 149 6.30 7.60 -6.46
CA VAL A 149 6.07 8.68 -7.43
C VAL A 149 5.38 8.16 -8.69
N ARG A 150 5.82 7.02 -9.23
CA ARG A 150 5.20 6.37 -10.39
C ARG A 150 3.73 6.05 -10.13
N ALA A 151 3.40 5.51 -8.95
CA ALA A 151 2.02 5.22 -8.57
C ALA A 151 1.20 6.52 -8.42
N LEU A 152 1.75 7.57 -7.77
CA LEU A 152 1.11 8.87 -7.58
C LEU A 152 0.87 9.61 -8.89
N ALA A 153 1.71 9.42 -9.92
CA ALA A 153 1.55 10.04 -11.23
C ALA A 153 0.24 9.66 -11.94
N MET A 154 -0.34 8.52 -11.56
CA MET A 154 -1.67 8.08 -12.03
C MET A 154 -2.83 8.85 -11.38
N ASN A 155 -2.58 9.74 -10.42
CA ASN A 155 -3.62 10.42 -9.61
C ASN A 155 -4.59 9.44 -8.93
N PRO A 156 -4.09 8.43 -8.19
CA PRO A 156 -4.95 7.43 -7.58
C PRO A 156 -5.79 8.03 -6.45
N GLU A 157 -6.97 7.47 -6.24
CA GLU A 157 -7.82 7.82 -5.09
C GLU A 157 -7.54 6.95 -3.85
N LEU A 158 -6.91 5.80 -4.04
CA LEU A 158 -6.47 4.88 -2.99
C LEU A 158 -5.06 4.39 -3.29
N MET A 159 -4.19 4.40 -2.28
CA MET A 159 -2.85 3.83 -2.35
C MET A 159 -2.76 2.57 -1.49
N LEU A 160 -2.20 1.51 -2.04
CA LEU A 160 -1.90 0.26 -1.36
C LEU A 160 -0.37 0.13 -1.21
N PHE A 161 0.08 -0.08 0.01
CA PHE A 161 1.51 -0.25 0.34
C PHE A 161 1.74 -1.63 0.95
N ASP A 162 2.51 -2.48 0.28
CA ASP A 162 2.82 -3.86 0.71
C ASP A 162 4.27 -3.95 1.18
N GLU A 163 4.51 -3.75 2.49
CA GLU A 163 5.81 -3.86 3.17
C GLU A 163 6.95 -3.09 2.46
N VAL A 164 6.69 -1.85 2.07
CA VAL A 164 7.57 -1.05 1.20
C VAL A 164 8.94 -0.68 1.80
N THR A 165 9.18 -0.99 3.08
CA THR A 165 10.44 -0.72 3.78
C THR A 165 11.27 -1.98 4.07
N ALA A 166 10.71 -3.18 3.89
CA ALA A 166 11.31 -4.43 4.39
C ALA A 166 12.69 -4.79 3.81
N SER A 167 13.09 -4.19 2.68
CA SER A 167 14.38 -4.46 2.02
C SER A 167 15.33 -3.26 2.06
N LEU A 168 15.07 -2.28 2.94
CA LEU A 168 15.82 -1.02 2.99
C LEU A 168 16.68 -0.93 4.26
N ASP A 169 17.80 -0.23 4.13
CA ASP A 169 18.61 0.18 5.27
C ASP A 169 17.87 1.21 6.14
N PRO A 170 18.16 1.32 7.46
CA PRO A 170 17.41 2.19 8.39
C PRO A 170 17.31 3.66 7.96
N GLU A 171 18.35 4.20 7.33
CA GLU A 171 18.33 5.59 6.82
C GLU A 171 17.33 5.74 5.68
N MET A 172 17.32 4.78 4.74
CA MET A 172 16.39 4.77 3.61
C MET A 172 14.95 4.51 4.05
N VAL A 173 14.73 3.68 5.08
CA VAL A 173 13.43 3.46 5.71
C VAL A 173 12.82 4.79 6.13
N ARG A 174 13.58 5.63 6.86
CA ARG A 174 13.12 6.93 7.33
C ARG A 174 12.63 7.83 6.19
N GLU A 175 13.38 7.92 5.10
CA GLU A 175 13.02 8.77 3.94
C GLU A 175 11.70 8.33 3.29
N VAL A 176 11.47 7.01 3.16
CA VAL A 176 10.24 6.44 2.62
C VAL A 176 9.06 6.68 3.56
N LEU A 177 9.25 6.45 4.87
CA LEU A 177 8.21 6.69 5.88
C LEU A 177 7.84 8.18 5.98
N GLU A 178 8.79 9.10 5.88
CA GLU A 178 8.52 10.54 5.83
C GLU A 178 7.67 10.92 4.60
N LEU A 179 7.94 10.31 3.44
CA LEU A 179 7.08 10.50 2.27
C LEU A 179 5.66 10.02 2.53
N MET A 180 5.49 8.82 3.09
CA MET A 180 4.18 8.28 3.43
C MET A 180 3.44 9.11 4.49
N LEU A 181 4.16 9.66 5.49
CA LEU A 181 3.61 10.62 6.46
C LEU A 181 3.07 11.89 5.77
N ARG A 182 3.79 12.42 4.77
CA ARG A 182 3.31 13.57 3.99
C ARG A 182 2.04 13.24 3.20
N LEU A 183 1.94 12.03 2.64
CA LEU A 183 0.72 11.59 1.95
C LEU A 183 -0.48 11.48 2.92
N ALA A 184 -0.28 10.91 4.11
CA ALA A 184 -1.30 10.86 5.16
C ALA A 184 -1.79 12.26 5.55
N LYS A 185 -0.88 13.21 5.79
CA LYS A 185 -1.21 14.62 6.08
C LYS A 185 -1.98 15.32 4.96
N ARG A 186 -1.82 14.88 3.71
CA ARG A 186 -2.59 15.37 2.55
C ARG A 186 -3.91 14.62 2.37
N HIS A 187 -4.35 13.87 3.37
CA HIS A 187 -5.58 13.06 3.36
C HIS A 187 -5.64 12.06 2.19
N MET A 188 -4.50 11.50 1.77
CA MET A 188 -4.49 10.38 0.83
C MET A 188 -5.12 9.16 1.49
N THR A 189 -6.09 8.54 0.82
CA THR A 189 -6.65 7.26 1.30
C THR A 189 -5.59 6.17 1.12
N MET A 190 -5.26 5.46 2.20
CA MET A 190 -4.19 4.46 2.16
C MET A 190 -4.58 3.17 2.89
N ILE A 191 -4.14 2.02 2.36
CA ILE A 191 -4.04 0.76 3.10
C ILE A 191 -2.56 0.40 3.16
N VAL A 192 -2.04 0.23 4.36
CA VAL A 192 -0.60 0.04 4.59
C VAL A 192 -0.36 -1.26 5.34
N VAL A 193 0.41 -2.17 4.75
CA VAL A 193 1.03 -3.30 5.44
C VAL A 193 2.44 -2.88 5.84
N THR A 194 2.76 -2.94 7.11
CA THR A 194 4.07 -2.52 7.63
C THR A 194 4.44 -3.26 8.91
N HIS A 195 5.74 -3.32 9.18
CA HIS A 195 6.32 -3.73 10.46
C HIS A 195 6.88 -2.53 11.25
N GLU A 196 6.75 -1.32 10.71
CA GLU A 196 7.22 -0.06 11.32
C GLU A 196 6.18 0.45 12.34
N MET A 197 6.25 -0.01 13.59
CA MET A 197 5.22 0.26 14.60
C MET A 197 5.08 1.73 14.95
N GLU A 198 6.19 2.47 15.07
CA GLU A 198 6.16 3.92 15.33
C GLU A 198 5.50 4.71 14.19
N PHE A 199 5.75 4.31 12.95
CA PHE A 199 5.06 4.90 11.81
C PHE A 199 3.57 4.56 11.84
N ALA A 200 3.22 3.27 12.05
CA ALA A 200 1.83 2.81 12.13
C ALA A 200 1.04 3.59 13.18
N ARG A 201 1.60 3.77 14.39
CA ARG A 201 1.01 4.55 15.49
C ARG A 201 0.72 6.01 15.09
N ARG A 202 1.60 6.62 14.29
CA ARG A 202 1.50 8.03 13.88
C ARG A 202 0.49 8.29 12.77
N VAL A 203 0.16 7.29 11.95
CA VAL A 203 -0.64 7.50 10.72
C VAL A 203 -1.98 6.78 10.74
N ALA A 204 -2.14 5.74 11.56
CA ALA A 204 -3.33 4.91 11.50
C ALA A 204 -4.57 5.62 12.05
N ASP A 205 -5.55 5.86 11.19
CA ASP A 205 -6.92 6.16 11.66
C ASP A 205 -7.59 4.89 12.17
N THR A 206 -7.29 3.76 11.54
CA THR A 206 -7.78 2.43 11.93
C THR A 206 -6.67 1.40 11.77
N VAL A 207 -6.55 0.50 12.74
CA VAL A 207 -5.72 -0.70 12.65
C VAL A 207 -6.61 -1.92 12.52
N MET A 208 -6.26 -2.81 11.60
CA MET A 208 -6.79 -4.17 11.51
C MET A 208 -5.68 -5.15 11.83
N PHE A 209 -5.91 -6.03 12.81
CA PHE A 209 -5.01 -7.11 13.16
C PHE A 209 -5.49 -8.41 12.52
N LEU A 210 -4.71 -8.90 11.56
CA LEU A 210 -5.00 -10.11 10.78
C LEU A 210 -4.13 -11.27 11.28
N GLU A 211 -4.75 -12.39 11.61
CA GLU A 211 -4.05 -13.62 11.94
C GLU A 211 -4.82 -14.85 11.44
N ASN A 212 -4.10 -15.83 10.91
CA ASN A 212 -4.69 -17.05 10.36
C ASN A 212 -5.84 -16.82 9.35
N GLY A 213 -5.74 -15.72 8.60
CA GLY A 213 -6.72 -15.37 7.56
C GLY A 213 -8.01 -14.71 8.07
N VAL A 214 -8.10 -14.35 9.35
CA VAL A 214 -9.25 -13.66 9.94
C VAL A 214 -8.84 -12.33 10.58
N ILE A 215 -9.74 -11.36 10.58
CA ILE A 215 -9.57 -10.11 11.34
C ILE A 215 -9.90 -10.43 12.80
N LEU A 216 -8.87 -10.52 13.66
CA LEU A 216 -9.07 -10.75 15.09
C LEU A 216 -9.50 -9.48 15.81
N GLU A 217 -9.02 -8.32 15.34
CA GLU A 217 -9.26 -7.05 15.98
C GLU A 217 -9.28 -5.92 14.96
N ARG A 218 -10.18 -4.95 15.17
CA ARG A 218 -10.24 -3.70 14.42
C ARG A 218 -10.59 -2.58 15.37
N GLN A 219 -9.67 -1.62 15.51
CA GLN A 219 -9.84 -0.47 16.40
C GLN A 219 -9.33 0.83 15.75
N SER A 220 -9.57 1.97 16.41
CA SER A 220 -8.85 3.20 16.10
C SER A 220 -7.34 2.98 16.29
N GLY A 221 -6.51 3.78 15.61
CA GLY A 221 -5.06 3.69 15.78
C GLY A 221 -4.66 3.85 17.25
N ASP A 222 -5.17 4.90 17.91
CA ASP A 222 -4.84 5.19 19.30
C ASP A 222 -5.24 4.05 20.24
N ASP A 223 -6.44 3.51 20.12
CA ASP A 223 -6.92 2.42 20.98
C ASP A 223 -6.11 1.15 20.76
N PHE A 224 -5.81 0.78 19.52
CA PHE A 224 -5.06 -0.43 19.23
C PHE A 224 -3.67 -0.43 19.88
N PHE A 225 -2.94 0.70 19.83
CA PHE A 225 -1.59 0.79 20.37
C PHE A 225 -1.54 1.05 21.88
N THR A 226 -2.63 1.50 22.51
CA THR A 226 -2.68 1.78 23.95
C THR A 226 -3.45 0.72 24.73
N HIS A 227 -4.54 0.21 24.17
CA HIS A 227 -5.47 -0.72 24.80
C HIS A 227 -5.92 -1.82 23.81
N PRO A 228 -4.99 -2.67 23.32
CA PRO A 228 -5.36 -3.76 22.42
C PRO A 228 -6.41 -4.66 23.07
N ALA A 229 -7.49 -4.95 22.33
CA ALA A 229 -8.65 -5.65 22.87
C ALA A 229 -8.40 -7.15 23.07
N THR A 230 -7.51 -7.75 22.25
CA THR A 230 -7.19 -9.18 22.31
C THR A 230 -5.82 -9.42 22.95
N ASP A 231 -5.67 -10.51 23.71
CA ASP A 231 -4.39 -10.92 24.27
C ASP A 231 -3.37 -11.18 23.15
N ARG A 232 -3.85 -11.65 22.01
CA ARG A 232 -3.00 -11.94 20.86
C ARG A 232 -2.40 -10.67 20.23
N ALA A 233 -3.19 -9.60 20.08
CA ALA A 233 -2.70 -8.30 19.62
C ALA A 233 -1.71 -7.70 20.62
N ARG A 234 -1.97 -7.83 21.92
CA ARG A 234 -1.07 -7.38 22.99
C ARG A 234 0.28 -8.09 22.90
N SER A 235 0.29 -9.42 22.85
CA SER A 235 1.53 -10.20 22.71
C SER A 235 2.28 -9.88 21.41
N PHE A 236 1.55 -9.59 20.33
CA PHE A 236 2.16 -9.17 19.06
C PHE A 236 2.88 -7.81 19.24
N LEU A 237 2.24 -6.82 19.84
CA LEU A 237 2.85 -5.50 20.07
C LEU A 237 4.05 -5.59 21.01
N GLU A 238 3.98 -6.39 22.08
CA GLU A 238 5.09 -6.65 22.98
C GLU A 238 6.31 -7.25 22.25
N SER A 239 6.07 -8.19 21.32
CA SER A 239 7.13 -8.81 20.52
C SER A 239 7.78 -7.85 19.51
N MET A 240 7.12 -6.76 19.16
CA MET A 240 7.61 -5.74 18.22
C MET A 240 8.23 -4.53 18.95
N SER A 241 8.12 -4.45 20.28
CA SER A 241 8.80 -3.43 21.07
C SER A 241 10.30 -3.72 21.11
N PRO A 242 11.17 -2.71 21.09
CA PRO A 242 12.62 -2.93 21.27
C PRO A 242 12.87 -3.71 22.56
N VAL A 243 13.70 -4.75 22.49
CA VAL A 243 14.13 -5.52 23.67
C VAL A 243 14.96 -4.59 24.55
N GLY A 244 14.39 -4.15 25.68
CA GLY A 244 15.13 -3.67 26.85
C GLY A 244 15.48 -2.18 26.84
N ASP A 245 14.77 -1.43 27.69
CA ASP A 245 15.44 -0.57 28.67
C ASP A 245 14.84 -0.97 30.05
N GLU A 246 15.51 -1.95 30.69
CA GLU A 246 15.47 -2.08 32.13
C GLU A 246 16.52 -1.19 32.77
#